data_cab5cb209ef101ae4a5a15ab23baffa1
#
_entry.id   cab5cb209ef101ae4a5a15ab23baffa1
#
_cell.length_a   1.000
_cell.length_b   1.000
_cell.length_c   1.000
_cell.angle_alpha   90.00
_cell.angle_beta   90.00
_cell.angle_gamma   90.00
#
_symmetry.space_group_name_H-M   'P 1'
#
loop_
_entity.id
_entity.type
_entity.pdbx_description
1 polymer ?
#
loop_
_entity_poly.entity_id
_entity_poly.type
_entity_poly.pdbx_seq_one_letter_code
_entity_poly.pdbx_strand_id
1 'polypeptide(L)'
;MSSLDMETIKESTLTTQLKAETTSIHDGLDKAIMTKRPFSSIERYALFLQIQLAFHITVAPLYHDKRFQDCITGLAGMQRLDAVYDDLCDLLFKQQADEILKQYSDKRTFTFEQGLAWLYVVEGSNLGAEYLLKAAKRIDLSETFGARHLAPAEQGRGAAWQQFSNSINKIELDDLQRKHALIAAQQAFSFVRELVDKTFA
;
A
#
# COMPACT_ATOMS: atom_id res chain seq x y z
N MET A 1 3.77 26.26 -46.89
CA MET A 1 2.75 25.36 -46.32
C MET A 1 3.37 24.75 -45.07
N SER A 2 2.80 25.13 -43.96
CA SER A 2 3.27 24.95 -42.59
C SER A 2 3.33 23.47 -42.21
N SER A 3 4.49 23.03 -41.70
CA SER A 3 4.62 21.79 -40.93
C SER A 3 3.93 22.05 -39.60
N LEU A 4 2.69 21.65 -39.49
CA LEU A 4 1.97 21.64 -38.24
C LEU A 4 2.60 20.60 -37.30
N ASP A 5 3.06 21.09 -36.19
CA ASP A 5 3.59 20.42 -35.04
C ASP A 5 2.67 19.23 -34.65
N MET A 6 3.12 18.02 -34.93
CA MET A 6 2.65 16.85 -34.21
C MET A 6 3.33 16.90 -32.82
N GLU A 7 2.77 17.70 -31.90
CA GLU A 7 3.00 17.51 -30.49
C GLU A 7 2.59 16.08 -30.15
N THR A 8 3.60 15.24 -29.90
CA THR A 8 3.44 13.90 -29.39
C THR A 8 2.72 14.06 -28.04
N ILE A 9 1.43 13.78 -28.00
CA ILE A 9 0.68 13.64 -26.75
C ILE A 9 1.40 12.51 -26.00
N LYS A 10 2.22 12.92 -25.04
CA LYS A 10 2.96 11.98 -24.18
C LYS A 10 1.90 11.21 -23.41
N GLU A 11 1.62 10.01 -23.83
CA GLU A 11 0.64 9.15 -23.19
C GLU A 11 0.98 9.07 -21.71
N SER A 12 0.04 9.46 -20.83
CA SER A 12 0.32 9.53 -19.42
C SER A 12 0.59 8.13 -18.86
N THR A 13 1.67 7.99 -18.06
CA THR A 13 2.06 6.69 -17.50
C THR A 13 0.97 6.13 -16.58
N LEU A 14 0.97 4.80 -16.36
CA LEU A 14 0.00 4.15 -15.47
C LEU A 14 0.00 4.78 -14.06
N THR A 15 1.18 5.04 -13.49
CA THR A 15 1.28 5.68 -12.16
C THR A 15 0.73 7.10 -12.13
N THR A 16 0.87 7.86 -13.20
CA THR A 16 0.30 9.22 -13.31
C THR A 16 -1.23 9.15 -13.34
N GLN A 17 -1.80 8.21 -14.09
CA GLN A 17 -3.25 8.00 -14.14
C GLN A 17 -3.80 7.51 -12.80
N LEU A 18 -3.16 6.49 -12.19
CA LEU A 18 -3.53 5.99 -10.87
C LEU A 18 -3.52 7.12 -9.82
N LYS A 19 -2.47 7.95 -9.81
CA LYS A 19 -2.38 9.09 -8.90
C LYS A 19 -3.53 10.07 -9.10
N ALA A 20 -3.81 10.46 -10.34
CA ALA A 20 -4.88 11.41 -10.64
C ALA A 20 -6.25 10.90 -10.15
N GLU A 21 -6.56 9.62 -10.42
CA GLU A 21 -7.84 8.99 -10.05
C GLU A 21 -7.99 8.69 -8.55
N THR A 22 -6.88 8.63 -7.80
CA THR A 22 -6.92 8.26 -6.39
C THR A 22 -6.62 9.42 -5.43
N THR A 23 -6.21 10.60 -5.90
CA THR A 23 -5.82 11.72 -5.02
C THR A 23 -6.92 12.07 -4.01
N SER A 24 -8.16 12.24 -4.44
CA SER A 24 -9.26 12.63 -3.54
C SER A 24 -9.60 11.56 -2.50
N ILE A 25 -9.62 10.28 -2.90
CA ILE A 25 -9.91 9.17 -2.00
C ILE A 25 -8.76 8.93 -1.02
N HIS A 26 -7.51 9.13 -1.46
CA HIS A 26 -6.32 9.10 -0.62
C HIS A 26 -6.38 10.17 0.49
N ASP A 27 -6.62 11.44 0.11
CA ASP A 27 -6.75 12.54 1.08
C ASP A 27 -7.90 12.30 2.07
N GLY A 28 -8.99 11.71 1.60
CA GLY A 28 -10.13 11.33 2.43
C GLY A 28 -9.80 10.22 3.42
N LEU A 29 -9.03 9.22 3.01
CA LEU A 29 -8.58 8.12 3.86
C LEU A 29 -7.60 8.60 4.92
N ASP A 30 -6.61 9.43 4.55
CA ASP A 30 -5.63 9.99 5.49
C ASP A 30 -6.33 10.79 6.60
N LYS A 31 -7.27 11.66 6.23
CA LYS A 31 -8.08 12.40 7.21
C LYS A 31 -8.87 11.47 8.12
N ALA A 32 -9.48 10.42 7.59
CA ALA A 32 -10.24 9.46 8.37
C ALA A 32 -9.36 8.73 9.39
N ILE A 33 -8.18 8.25 8.98
CA ILE A 33 -7.21 7.60 9.87
C ILE A 33 -6.75 8.58 10.95
N MET A 34 -6.32 9.79 10.59
CA MET A 34 -5.79 10.76 11.55
C MET A 34 -6.85 11.27 12.54
N THR A 35 -8.12 11.36 12.14
CA THR A 35 -9.23 11.69 13.04
C THR A 35 -9.39 10.65 14.15
N LYS A 36 -9.06 9.39 13.88
CA LYS A 36 -9.07 8.31 14.90
C LYS A 36 -7.89 8.40 15.89
N ARG A 37 -6.94 9.33 15.70
CA ARG A 37 -5.77 9.58 16.56
C ARG A 37 -4.96 8.29 16.86
N PRO A 38 -4.52 7.54 15.85
CA PRO A 38 -3.90 6.22 16.03
C PRO A 38 -2.59 6.29 16.84
N PHE A 39 -1.90 7.43 16.87
CA PHE A 39 -0.64 7.62 17.58
C PHE A 39 -0.81 8.31 18.96
N SER A 40 -2.00 8.23 19.57
CA SER A 40 -2.24 8.81 20.89
C SER A 40 -1.98 7.85 22.04
N SER A 41 -1.93 6.55 21.81
CA SER A 41 -1.53 5.49 22.75
C SER A 41 -1.15 4.21 22.00
N ILE A 42 -0.54 3.26 22.73
CA ILE A 42 -0.17 1.93 22.19
C ILE A 42 -1.42 1.15 21.74
N GLU A 43 -2.51 1.20 22.51
CA GLU A 43 -3.75 0.49 22.19
C GLU A 43 -4.36 1.04 20.89
N ARG A 44 -4.36 2.35 20.68
CA ARG A 44 -4.87 2.95 19.44
C ARG A 44 -3.95 2.67 18.25
N TYR A 45 -2.66 2.63 18.48
CA TYR A 45 -1.71 2.25 17.45
C TYR A 45 -1.84 0.76 17.09
N ALA A 46 -2.12 -0.12 18.05
CA ALA A 46 -2.41 -1.52 17.77
C ALA A 46 -3.66 -1.69 16.89
N LEU A 47 -4.70 -0.84 17.03
CA LEU A 47 -5.83 -0.84 16.10
C LEU A 47 -5.41 -0.42 14.68
N PHE A 48 -4.51 0.56 14.55
CA PHE A 48 -3.94 0.93 13.26
C PHE A 48 -3.13 -0.22 12.65
N LEU A 49 -2.31 -0.91 13.44
CA LEU A 49 -1.56 -2.10 12.99
C LEU A 49 -2.48 -3.24 12.52
N GLN A 50 -3.64 -3.45 13.17
CA GLN A 50 -4.62 -4.45 12.74
C GLN A 50 -5.15 -4.16 11.32
N ILE A 51 -5.38 -2.88 11.00
CA ILE A 51 -5.77 -2.44 9.66
C ILE A 51 -4.64 -2.72 8.66
N GLN A 52 -3.40 -2.34 9.02
CA GLN A 52 -2.22 -2.60 8.19
C GLN A 52 -2.06 -4.10 7.94
N LEU A 53 -2.19 -4.92 8.99
CA LEU A 53 -2.07 -6.38 8.87
C LEU A 53 -3.12 -6.95 7.91
N ALA A 54 -4.39 -6.60 8.07
CA ALA A 54 -5.47 -7.06 7.18
C ALA A 54 -5.22 -6.69 5.71
N PHE A 55 -4.73 -5.46 5.45
CA PHE A 55 -4.39 -5.02 4.10
C PHE A 55 -3.18 -5.78 3.55
N HIS A 56 -2.09 -5.91 4.31
CA HIS A 56 -0.89 -6.64 3.89
C HIS A 56 -1.15 -8.13 3.65
N ILE A 57 -2.00 -8.79 4.46
CA ILE A 57 -2.44 -10.19 4.21
C ILE A 57 -3.17 -10.28 2.86
N THR A 58 -4.09 -9.35 2.61
CA THR A 58 -4.90 -9.37 1.37
C THR A 58 -4.03 -9.23 0.12
N VAL A 59 -2.94 -8.45 0.16
CA VAL A 59 -2.03 -8.26 -0.98
C VAL A 59 -0.85 -9.23 -1.01
N ALA A 60 -0.59 -9.96 0.07
CA ALA A 60 0.56 -10.86 0.20
C ALA A 60 0.73 -11.84 -0.97
N PRO A 61 -0.33 -12.48 -1.50
CA PRO A 61 -0.19 -13.39 -2.64
C PRO A 61 0.42 -12.74 -3.89
N LEU A 62 0.22 -11.42 -4.09
CA LEU A 62 0.72 -10.71 -5.26
C LEU A 62 2.27 -10.65 -5.30
N TYR A 63 2.92 -10.60 -4.13
CA TYR A 63 4.38 -10.56 -4.04
C TYR A 63 5.04 -11.88 -4.44
N HIS A 64 4.31 -12.98 -4.38
CA HIS A 64 4.78 -14.33 -4.73
C HIS A 64 4.24 -14.83 -6.07
N ASP A 65 3.36 -14.07 -6.71
CA ASP A 65 2.81 -14.41 -8.02
C ASP A 65 3.82 -14.08 -9.12
N LYS A 66 4.17 -15.11 -9.90
CA LYS A 66 5.15 -15.00 -10.96
C LYS A 66 4.81 -13.94 -12.00
N ARG A 67 3.52 -13.72 -12.28
CA ARG A 67 3.07 -12.70 -13.24
C ARG A 67 3.60 -11.30 -12.88
N PHE A 68 3.67 -10.98 -11.58
CA PHE A 68 4.17 -9.69 -11.09
C PHE A 68 5.69 -9.70 -10.88
N GLN A 69 6.26 -10.80 -10.39
CA GLN A 69 7.71 -10.93 -10.20
C GLN A 69 8.49 -10.80 -11.51
N ASP A 70 7.94 -11.30 -12.62
CA ASP A 70 8.58 -11.24 -13.93
C ASP A 70 8.66 -9.79 -14.48
N CYS A 71 7.79 -8.88 -14.03
CA CYS A 71 7.77 -7.48 -14.50
C CYS A 71 8.13 -6.43 -13.44
N ILE A 72 8.16 -6.79 -12.14
CA ILE A 72 8.51 -5.84 -11.07
C ILE A 72 9.77 -6.34 -10.36
N THR A 73 10.89 -5.68 -10.65
CA THR A 73 12.20 -6.06 -10.10
C THR A 73 12.22 -5.99 -8.57
N GLY A 74 12.57 -7.12 -7.92
CA GLY A 74 12.72 -7.19 -6.48
C GLY A 74 11.41 -7.21 -5.68
N LEU A 75 10.28 -7.46 -6.34
CA LEU A 75 8.94 -7.41 -5.73
C LEU A 75 8.84 -8.22 -4.43
N ALA A 76 9.32 -9.46 -4.41
CA ALA A 76 9.23 -10.33 -3.24
C ALA A 76 9.86 -9.70 -1.97
N GLY A 77 10.96 -8.95 -2.14
CA GLY A 77 11.64 -8.25 -1.04
C GLY A 77 10.95 -6.96 -0.58
N MET A 78 9.91 -6.51 -1.26
CA MET A 78 9.14 -5.31 -0.87
C MET A 78 8.05 -5.64 0.15
N GLN A 79 7.68 -6.92 0.31
CA GLN A 79 6.62 -7.34 1.23
C GLN A 79 6.93 -6.95 2.68
N ARG A 80 5.91 -6.47 3.41
CA ARG A 80 6.03 -6.04 4.81
C ARG A 80 5.09 -6.78 5.77
N LEU A 81 4.47 -7.88 5.30
CA LEU A 81 3.51 -8.64 6.10
C LEU A 81 4.10 -9.09 7.45
N ASP A 82 5.28 -9.71 7.41
CA ASP A 82 5.94 -10.22 8.62
C ASP A 82 6.28 -9.08 9.57
N ALA A 83 6.76 -7.94 9.05
CA ALA A 83 7.07 -6.78 9.89
C ALA A 83 5.83 -6.23 10.61
N VAL A 84 4.65 -6.17 9.94
CA VAL A 84 3.40 -5.72 10.60
C VAL A 84 2.93 -6.73 11.63
N TYR A 85 3.05 -8.03 11.34
CA TYR A 85 2.71 -9.10 12.29
C TYR A 85 3.60 -9.02 13.54
N ASP A 86 4.91 -8.91 13.37
CA ASP A 86 5.87 -8.80 14.45
C ASP A 86 5.66 -7.53 15.29
N ASP A 87 5.29 -6.40 14.65
CA ASP A 87 4.97 -5.17 15.37
C ASP A 87 3.76 -5.33 16.31
N LEU A 88 2.72 -6.07 15.89
CA LEU A 88 1.61 -6.42 16.77
C LEU A 88 2.03 -7.37 17.91
N CYS A 89 2.91 -8.33 17.62
CA CYS A 89 3.46 -9.23 18.65
C CYS A 89 4.28 -8.50 19.69
N ASP A 90 5.11 -7.53 19.30
CA ASP A 90 5.88 -6.67 20.21
C ASP A 90 4.98 -5.94 21.19
N LEU A 91 3.80 -5.52 20.75
CA LEU A 91 2.83 -4.79 21.56
C LEU A 91 1.90 -5.71 22.36
N LEU A 92 2.17 -7.03 22.40
CA LEU A 92 1.40 -8.07 23.08
C LEU A 92 0.00 -8.36 22.48
N PHE A 93 -0.22 -8.01 21.20
CA PHE A 93 -1.47 -8.26 20.48
C PHE A 93 -1.37 -9.48 19.55
N LYS A 94 -0.57 -10.50 19.91
CA LYS A 94 -0.38 -11.69 19.07
C LYS A 94 -1.68 -12.45 18.79
N GLN A 95 -2.57 -12.57 19.76
CA GLN A 95 -3.85 -13.27 19.55
C GLN A 95 -4.68 -12.58 18.47
N GLN A 96 -4.76 -11.24 18.51
CA GLN A 96 -5.47 -10.44 17.50
C GLN A 96 -4.81 -10.58 16.13
N ALA A 97 -3.48 -10.61 16.07
CA ALA A 97 -2.76 -10.83 14.82
C ALA A 97 -3.10 -12.20 14.20
N ASP A 98 -3.11 -13.27 15.01
CA ASP A 98 -3.46 -14.62 14.57
C ASP A 98 -4.93 -14.72 14.08
N GLU A 99 -5.86 -14.03 14.73
CA GLU A 99 -7.26 -13.94 14.32
C GLU A 99 -7.43 -13.23 12.98
N ILE A 100 -6.71 -12.12 12.77
CA ILE A 100 -6.72 -11.37 11.52
C ILE A 100 -6.12 -12.20 10.37
N LEU A 101 -5.01 -12.92 10.61
CA LEU A 101 -4.44 -13.86 9.65
C LEU A 101 -5.49 -14.86 9.17
N LYS A 102 -6.19 -15.53 10.07
CA LYS A 102 -7.26 -16.50 9.74
C LYS A 102 -8.42 -15.84 8.99
N GLN A 103 -8.73 -14.59 9.34
CA GLN A 103 -9.85 -13.87 8.74
C GLN A 103 -9.59 -13.44 7.30
N TYR A 104 -8.37 -13.03 6.94
CA TYR A 104 -8.06 -12.41 5.65
C TYR A 104 -7.21 -13.25 4.71
N SER A 105 -6.59 -14.37 5.16
CA SER A 105 -5.82 -15.26 4.29
C SER A 105 -6.69 -15.87 3.20
N ASP A 106 -6.15 -15.94 1.97
CA ASP A 106 -6.68 -16.65 0.79
C ASP A 106 -8.12 -16.26 0.36
N LYS A 107 -8.55 -15.02 0.68
CA LYS A 107 -9.93 -14.60 0.39
C LYS A 107 -10.13 -13.78 -0.87
N ARG A 108 -9.05 -13.33 -1.52
CA ARG A 108 -9.17 -12.49 -2.71
C ARG A 108 -8.28 -12.99 -3.84
N THR A 109 -8.88 -13.08 -5.02
CA THR A 109 -8.17 -13.31 -6.28
C THR A 109 -8.11 -12.00 -7.07
N PHE A 110 -7.04 -11.82 -7.84
CA PHE A 110 -6.83 -10.61 -8.63
C PHE A 110 -6.58 -10.98 -10.11
N THR A 111 -7.18 -10.23 -11.02
CA THR A 111 -6.65 -10.17 -12.39
C THR A 111 -5.29 -9.46 -12.37
N PHE A 112 -4.56 -9.50 -13.50
CA PHE A 112 -3.23 -8.90 -13.55
C PHE A 112 -3.28 -7.39 -13.29
N GLU A 113 -4.14 -6.66 -14.00
CA GLU A 113 -4.30 -5.22 -13.86
C GLU A 113 -4.83 -4.80 -12.48
N GLN A 114 -5.71 -5.60 -11.86
CA GLN A 114 -6.16 -5.37 -10.48
C GLN A 114 -5.00 -5.52 -9.50
N GLY A 115 -4.20 -6.57 -9.65
CA GLY A 115 -3.03 -6.80 -8.79
C GLY A 115 -2.01 -5.67 -8.89
N LEU A 116 -1.72 -5.16 -10.09
CA LEU A 116 -0.85 -4.00 -10.29
C LEU A 116 -1.34 -2.77 -9.52
N ALA A 117 -2.65 -2.51 -9.57
CA ALA A 117 -3.25 -1.37 -8.89
C ALA A 117 -3.21 -1.50 -7.35
N TRP A 118 -3.44 -2.69 -6.81
CA TRP A 118 -3.33 -2.95 -5.38
C TRP A 118 -1.89 -2.87 -4.89
N LEU A 119 -0.91 -3.38 -5.65
CA LEU A 119 0.51 -3.19 -5.39
C LEU A 119 0.88 -1.71 -5.41
N TYR A 120 0.38 -0.93 -6.38
CA TYR A 120 0.58 0.51 -6.42
C TYR A 120 0.11 1.21 -5.14
N VAL A 121 -1.05 0.85 -4.60
CA VAL A 121 -1.58 1.48 -3.38
C VAL A 121 -0.75 1.11 -2.15
N VAL A 122 -0.39 -0.17 -1.97
CA VAL A 122 0.39 -0.62 -0.81
C VAL A 122 1.82 -0.09 -0.86
N GLU A 123 2.50 -0.11 -2.02
CA GLU A 123 3.86 0.41 -2.13
C GLU A 123 3.90 1.94 -2.05
N GLY A 124 2.88 2.62 -2.61
CA GLY A 124 2.74 4.07 -2.50
C GLY A 124 2.58 4.56 -1.05
N SER A 125 1.92 3.78 -0.19
CA SER A 125 1.74 4.11 1.23
C SER A 125 3.07 4.25 1.99
N ASN A 126 4.13 3.56 1.52
CA ASN A 126 5.47 3.64 2.11
C ASN A 126 6.12 5.02 1.97
N LEU A 127 5.70 5.85 1.02
CA LEU A 127 6.21 7.23 0.88
C LEU A 127 5.82 8.09 2.10
N GLY A 128 4.59 7.95 2.59
CA GLY A 128 4.10 8.65 3.77
C GLY A 128 4.59 8.08 5.10
N ALA A 129 5.16 6.88 5.11
CA ALA A 129 5.54 6.17 6.33
C ALA A 129 6.60 6.89 7.19
N GLU A 130 7.36 7.85 6.64
CA GLU A 130 8.29 8.67 7.43
C GLU A 130 7.55 9.51 8.49
N TYR A 131 6.41 10.10 8.13
CA TYR A 131 5.60 10.89 9.05
C TYR A 131 4.97 10.01 10.13
N LEU A 132 4.51 8.81 9.73
CA LEU A 132 3.93 7.84 10.65
C LEU A 132 4.99 7.31 11.64
N LEU A 133 6.21 7.04 11.17
CA LEU A 133 7.32 6.63 12.03
C LEU A 133 7.71 7.71 13.04
N LYS A 134 7.76 8.98 12.61
CA LYS A 134 7.99 10.11 13.53
C LYS A 134 6.89 10.21 14.59
N ALA A 135 5.65 9.88 14.23
CA ALA A 135 4.53 9.85 15.19
C ALA A 135 4.63 8.64 16.14
N ALA A 136 5.00 7.46 15.63
CA ALA A 136 5.22 6.24 16.42
C ALA A 136 6.35 6.42 17.44
N LYS A 137 7.43 7.11 17.08
CA LYS A 137 8.54 7.44 18.01
C LYS A 137 8.11 8.29 19.22
N ARG A 138 7.01 9.03 19.14
CA ARG A 138 6.47 9.82 20.26
C ARG A 138 5.74 8.98 21.31
N ILE A 139 5.46 7.73 20.99
CA ILE A 139 4.88 6.73 21.88
C ILE A 139 5.86 5.55 22.08
N ASP A 140 7.16 5.86 22.07
CA ASP A 140 8.28 4.97 22.37
C ASP A 140 8.43 3.75 21.44
N LEU A 141 7.96 3.85 20.18
CA LEU A 141 8.14 2.83 19.16
C LEU A 141 9.28 3.20 18.19
N SER A 142 9.85 2.19 17.53
CA SER A 142 11.00 2.36 16.64
C SER A 142 10.98 1.40 15.45
N GLU A 143 11.91 1.59 14.53
CA GLU A 143 12.14 0.69 13.37
C GLU A 143 12.57 -0.73 13.78
N THR A 144 12.89 -0.96 15.05
CA THR A 144 13.27 -2.26 15.60
C THR A 144 12.29 -2.83 16.60
N PHE A 145 11.27 -2.04 16.99
CA PHE A 145 10.26 -2.43 17.98
C PHE A 145 8.93 -1.72 17.70
N GLY A 146 7.90 -2.48 17.37
CA GLY A 146 6.53 -2.05 17.20
C GLY A 146 6.23 -1.18 15.97
N ALA A 147 7.25 -0.74 15.21
CA ALA A 147 7.08 0.07 14.00
C ALA A 147 8.06 -0.30 12.87
N ARG A 148 8.46 -1.59 12.77
CA ARG A 148 9.36 -2.13 11.75
C ARG A 148 8.80 -1.91 10.34
N HIS A 149 7.50 -2.13 10.17
CA HIS A 149 6.84 -1.97 8.87
C HIS A 149 6.94 -0.54 8.34
N LEU A 150 7.17 0.46 9.19
CA LEU A 150 7.40 1.84 8.81
C LEU A 150 8.86 2.16 8.51
N ALA A 151 9.79 1.20 8.61
CA ALA A 151 11.19 1.42 8.29
C ALA A 151 11.40 1.69 6.78
N PRO A 152 12.37 2.53 6.38
CA PRO A 152 12.73 2.68 4.98
C PRO A 152 13.35 1.39 4.43
N ALA A 153 13.25 1.18 3.12
CA ALA A 153 14.09 0.19 2.42
C ALA A 153 15.57 0.63 2.49
N GLU A 154 16.51 -0.30 2.30
CA GLU A 154 17.95 -0.01 2.36
C GLU A 154 18.37 1.14 1.43
N GLN A 155 17.84 1.15 0.20
CA GLN A 155 18.08 2.21 -0.78
C GLN A 155 17.29 3.51 -0.50
N GLY A 156 16.47 3.54 0.55
CA GLY A 156 15.57 4.65 0.89
C GLY A 156 14.22 4.58 0.17
N ARG A 157 13.22 5.27 0.73
CA ARG A 157 11.81 5.23 0.27
C ARG A 157 11.64 5.73 -1.16
N GLY A 158 12.28 6.86 -1.48
CA GLY A 158 12.17 7.48 -2.81
C GLY A 158 12.73 6.58 -3.90
N ALA A 159 13.92 5.98 -3.69
CA ALA A 159 14.53 5.08 -4.65
C ALA A 159 13.73 3.78 -4.82
N ALA A 160 13.22 3.20 -3.73
CA ALA A 160 12.36 2.03 -3.77
C ALA A 160 11.07 2.31 -4.57
N TRP A 161 10.41 3.42 -4.30
CA TRP A 161 9.23 3.84 -5.06
C TRP A 161 9.53 4.11 -6.54
N GLN A 162 10.66 4.75 -6.85
CA GLN A 162 11.05 4.99 -8.23
C GLN A 162 11.32 3.69 -8.99
N GLN A 163 11.98 2.72 -8.35
CA GLN A 163 12.21 1.40 -8.93
C GLN A 163 10.88 0.70 -9.23
N PHE A 164 9.97 0.67 -8.26
CA PHE A 164 8.64 0.07 -8.42
C PHE A 164 7.84 0.77 -9.53
N SER A 165 7.71 2.10 -9.46
CA SER A 165 6.92 2.88 -10.43
C SER A 165 7.49 2.78 -11.86
N ASN A 166 8.82 2.77 -12.00
CA ASN A 166 9.46 2.55 -13.30
C ASN A 166 9.15 1.15 -13.87
N SER A 167 9.05 0.13 -13.01
CA SER A 167 8.72 -1.23 -13.44
C SER A 167 7.27 -1.29 -13.96
N ILE A 168 6.30 -0.81 -13.20
CA ILE A 168 4.89 -0.88 -13.61
C ILE A 168 4.56 0.04 -14.79
N ASN A 169 5.28 1.15 -14.97
CA ASN A 169 5.10 2.05 -16.10
C ASN A 169 5.60 1.49 -17.45
N LYS A 170 6.39 0.42 -17.44
CA LYS A 170 6.83 -0.29 -18.64
C LYS A 170 5.83 -1.36 -19.10
N ILE A 171 4.83 -1.66 -18.27
CA ILE A 171 3.83 -2.68 -18.57
C ILE A 171 2.81 -2.08 -19.54
N GLU A 172 2.67 -2.72 -20.69
CA GLU A 172 1.66 -2.37 -21.68
C GLU A 172 0.31 -2.94 -21.24
N LEU A 173 -0.66 -2.07 -21.06
CA LEU A 173 -2.05 -2.39 -20.79
C LEU A 173 -2.91 -1.79 -21.89
N ASP A 174 -3.89 -2.52 -22.38
CA ASP A 174 -4.91 -1.96 -23.24
C ASP A 174 -5.86 -1.01 -22.46
N ASP A 175 -6.73 -0.29 -23.17
CA ASP A 175 -7.63 0.70 -22.57
C ASP A 175 -8.59 0.08 -21.54
N LEU A 176 -9.05 -1.14 -21.77
CA LEU A 176 -9.95 -1.84 -20.84
C LEU A 176 -9.19 -2.26 -19.57
N GLN A 177 -8.00 -2.81 -19.71
CA GLN A 177 -7.13 -3.17 -18.60
C GLN A 177 -6.73 -1.94 -17.77
N ARG A 178 -6.39 -0.81 -18.43
CA ARG A 178 -6.12 0.47 -17.74
C ARG A 178 -7.33 0.90 -16.91
N LYS A 179 -8.51 0.90 -17.49
CA LYS A 179 -9.76 1.24 -16.79
C LYS A 179 -9.99 0.33 -15.58
N HIS A 180 -9.77 -0.97 -15.72
CA HIS A 180 -9.89 -1.93 -14.60
C HIS A 180 -8.85 -1.65 -13.50
N ALA A 181 -7.61 -1.29 -13.86
CA ALA A 181 -6.59 -0.91 -12.89
C ALA A 181 -7.00 0.34 -12.08
N LEU A 182 -7.52 1.39 -12.75
CA LEU A 182 -7.97 2.62 -12.07
C LEU A 182 -9.09 2.33 -11.07
N ILE A 183 -10.10 1.56 -11.48
CA ILE A 183 -11.20 1.12 -10.60
C ILE A 183 -10.66 0.28 -9.43
N ALA A 184 -9.72 -0.63 -9.68
CA ALA A 184 -9.14 -1.49 -8.66
C ALA A 184 -8.31 -0.70 -7.62
N ALA A 185 -7.63 0.36 -8.02
CA ALA A 185 -6.95 1.26 -7.08
C ALA A 185 -7.94 1.94 -6.13
N GLN A 186 -9.05 2.45 -6.66
CA GLN A 186 -10.12 3.02 -5.83
C GLN A 186 -10.73 1.99 -4.87
N GLN A 187 -10.88 0.73 -5.32
CA GLN A 187 -11.34 -0.38 -4.48
C GLN A 187 -10.35 -0.70 -3.35
N ALA A 188 -9.03 -0.63 -3.61
CA ALA A 188 -8.02 -0.82 -2.57
C ALA A 188 -8.13 0.24 -1.47
N PHE A 189 -8.28 1.51 -1.83
CA PHE A 189 -8.52 2.60 -0.86
C PHE A 189 -9.84 2.42 -0.10
N SER A 190 -10.91 2.04 -0.79
CA SER A 190 -12.22 1.78 -0.17
C SER A 190 -12.14 0.62 0.83
N PHE A 191 -11.42 -0.44 0.48
CA PHE A 191 -11.17 -1.58 1.39
C PHE A 191 -10.47 -1.14 2.68
N VAL A 192 -9.39 -0.35 2.56
CA VAL A 192 -8.71 0.18 3.77
C VAL A 192 -9.64 1.10 4.56
N ARG A 193 -10.48 1.89 3.90
CA ARG A 193 -11.46 2.75 4.57
C ARG A 193 -12.49 1.95 5.36
N GLU A 194 -13.00 0.86 4.82
CA GLU A 194 -13.92 -0.06 5.51
C GLU A 194 -13.25 -0.69 6.74
N LEU A 195 -11.95 -1.06 6.62
CA LEU A 195 -11.17 -1.55 7.77
C LEU A 195 -11.05 -0.48 8.86
N VAL A 196 -10.79 0.78 8.51
CA VAL A 196 -10.72 1.90 9.48
C VAL A 196 -12.05 2.07 10.19
N ASP A 197 -13.14 2.13 9.45
CA ASP A 197 -14.46 2.36 10.02
C ASP A 197 -14.89 1.19 10.93
N LYS A 198 -14.57 -0.06 10.57
CA LYS A 198 -14.85 -1.25 11.38
C LYS A 198 -13.98 -1.36 12.63
N THR A 199 -12.68 -1.09 12.52
CA THR A 199 -11.72 -1.32 13.61
C THR A 199 -11.79 -0.23 14.67
N PHE A 200 -12.14 1.00 14.29
CA PHE A 200 -12.30 2.13 15.21
C PHE A 200 -13.76 2.48 15.53
N ALA A 201 -14.70 1.53 15.28
CA ALA A 201 -16.11 1.68 15.62
C ALA A 201 -16.38 1.84 17.11
#